data_9ad17d8b87a7c5529e707b50c87d92e2
#
_entry.id   9ad17d8b87a7c5529e707b50c87d92e2
#
_cell.length_a   1.000
_cell.length_b   1.000
_cell.length_c   1.000
_cell.angle_alpha   90.00
_cell.angle_beta   90.00
_cell.angle_gamma   90.00
#
_symmetry.space_group_name_H-M   'P 1'
#
loop_
_entity.id
_entity.type
_entity.pdbx_description
1 polymer ?
#
loop_
_entity_poly.entity_id
_entity_poly.type
_entity_poly.pdbx_seq_one_letter_code
_entity_poly.pdbx_strand_id
1 'polypeptide(L)'
;LNMYTLGVDPKLDFSNLKKVALDFSRLTGMEIHPRSPYAGNLVFTAFSGSHQDAIRKAMLARKSMPENALWDVPYLHIDPHDIGFEYEGIIRINNQSGKGGAVYVLETDYGISAPKKMHGVIGELIKEKTNTLQKELTSQEVYDAFAEKFINTKWPLNVLEITQRHIEGERGSNVSELVAGSAVVEWEGKKYEIAGNGNGPLDSFANALNQTPVLDFDILDFHEHSVGSGTGTQAIAYVQIKLSDGRSAWGVGKSSNVGRAGIAAVVSAINICYS
;
A
#
# COMPACT_ATOMS: atom_id res chain seq x y z
N LEU A 1 3.16 -20.48 -33.12
CA LEU A 1 4.13 -19.89 -32.19
C LEU A 1 5.32 -20.83 -31.96
N ASN A 2 5.13 -22.12 -31.62
CA ASN A 2 6.25 -23.05 -31.42
C ASN A 2 7.20 -23.13 -32.61
N MET A 3 6.71 -23.08 -33.86
CA MET A 3 7.56 -23.01 -35.06
C MET A 3 8.38 -21.72 -35.11
N TYR A 4 7.73 -20.59 -34.79
CA TYR A 4 8.37 -19.28 -34.76
C TYR A 4 9.50 -19.20 -33.73
N THR A 5 9.26 -19.70 -32.52
CA THR A 5 10.27 -19.76 -31.45
C THR A 5 11.46 -20.69 -31.79
N LEU A 6 11.26 -21.62 -32.71
CA LEU A 6 12.32 -22.47 -33.28
C LEU A 6 13.01 -21.86 -34.52
N GLY A 7 12.72 -20.62 -34.85
CA GLY A 7 13.28 -19.92 -36.00
C GLY A 7 12.61 -20.25 -37.34
N VAL A 8 11.47 -20.91 -37.34
CA VAL A 8 10.71 -21.26 -38.57
C VAL A 8 9.50 -20.36 -38.66
N ASP A 9 9.49 -19.41 -39.60
CA ASP A 9 8.34 -18.54 -39.82
C ASP A 9 7.19 -19.30 -40.50
N PRO A 10 6.05 -19.52 -39.79
CA PRO A 10 4.90 -20.21 -40.32
C PRO A 10 4.04 -19.36 -41.29
N LYS A 11 4.43 -18.13 -41.55
CA LYS A 11 3.68 -17.12 -42.36
C LYS A 11 2.28 -16.83 -41.82
N LEU A 12 2.10 -16.88 -40.52
CA LEU A 12 0.88 -16.57 -39.79
C LEU A 12 1.10 -15.35 -38.91
N ASP A 13 0.16 -14.42 -38.93
CA ASP A 13 0.18 -13.26 -38.05
C ASP A 13 -0.56 -13.57 -36.73
N PHE A 14 0.18 -13.61 -35.63
CA PHE A 14 -0.34 -13.77 -34.27
C PHE A 14 -0.05 -12.54 -33.40
N SER A 15 0.26 -11.39 -33.99
CA SER A 15 0.50 -10.14 -33.23
C SER A 15 -0.69 -9.73 -32.36
N ASN A 16 -1.88 -10.26 -32.59
CA ASN A 16 -3.07 -10.06 -31.77
C ASN A 16 -3.75 -11.39 -31.43
N LEU A 17 -3.01 -12.33 -30.83
CA LEU A 17 -3.54 -13.63 -30.43
C LEU A 17 -4.65 -13.51 -29.38
N LYS A 18 -4.61 -12.47 -28.54
CA LYS A 18 -5.70 -12.17 -27.58
C LYS A 18 -7.04 -12.00 -28.27
N LYS A 19 -7.08 -11.26 -29.38
CA LYS A 19 -8.30 -11.10 -30.19
C LYS A 19 -8.72 -12.40 -30.84
N VAL A 20 -7.78 -13.17 -31.37
CA VAL A 20 -8.07 -14.49 -31.98
C VAL A 20 -8.72 -15.43 -30.96
N ALA A 21 -8.19 -15.46 -29.72
CA ALA A 21 -8.73 -16.25 -28.63
C ALA A 21 -10.17 -15.83 -28.26
N LEU A 22 -10.42 -14.54 -28.17
CA LEU A 22 -11.76 -13.99 -27.90
C LEU A 22 -12.76 -14.31 -29.04
N ASP A 23 -12.34 -14.15 -30.29
CA ASP A 23 -13.16 -14.46 -31.45
C ASP A 23 -13.47 -15.96 -31.53
N PHE A 24 -12.49 -16.82 -31.21
CA PHE A 24 -12.73 -18.28 -31.12
C PHE A 24 -13.80 -18.58 -30.08
N SER A 25 -13.68 -18.07 -28.87
CA SER A 25 -14.67 -18.34 -27.81
C SER A 25 -16.05 -17.82 -28.17
N ARG A 26 -16.14 -16.65 -28.79
CA ARG A 26 -17.40 -16.06 -29.25
C ARG A 26 -18.10 -16.89 -30.36
N LEU A 27 -17.31 -17.36 -31.32
CA LEU A 27 -17.86 -18.08 -32.50
C LEU A 27 -18.21 -19.52 -32.19
N THR A 28 -17.46 -20.16 -31.31
CA THR A 28 -17.66 -21.61 -31.02
C THR A 28 -18.47 -21.85 -29.74
N GLY A 29 -18.64 -20.85 -28.88
CA GLY A 29 -19.20 -21.01 -27.54
C GLY A 29 -18.31 -21.80 -26.58
N MET A 30 -17.04 -22.07 -26.96
CA MET A 30 -16.09 -22.81 -26.13
C MET A 30 -15.11 -21.84 -25.49
N GLU A 31 -14.91 -21.96 -24.18
CA GLU A 31 -13.93 -21.15 -23.45
C GLU A 31 -12.49 -21.65 -23.67
N ILE A 32 -11.57 -20.74 -23.81
CA ILE A 32 -10.13 -21.04 -23.78
C ILE A 32 -9.73 -21.36 -22.35
N HIS A 33 -9.09 -22.51 -22.14
CA HIS A 33 -8.59 -22.87 -20.81
C HIS A 33 -7.59 -21.81 -20.32
N PRO A 34 -7.71 -21.30 -19.07
CA PRO A 34 -6.86 -20.20 -18.57
C PRO A 34 -5.35 -20.44 -18.68
N ARG A 35 -4.90 -21.69 -18.69
CA ARG A 35 -3.50 -22.11 -18.86
C ARG A 35 -3.18 -22.63 -20.25
N SER A 36 -4.05 -22.37 -21.24
CA SER A 36 -3.76 -22.75 -22.63
C SER A 36 -2.48 -22.05 -23.11
N PRO A 37 -1.52 -22.76 -23.72
CA PRO A 37 -0.27 -22.15 -24.17
C PRO A 37 -0.51 -20.89 -25.02
N TYR A 38 0.19 -19.82 -24.70
CA TYR A 38 0.15 -18.49 -25.33
C TYR A 38 -1.20 -17.75 -25.25
N ALA A 39 -2.34 -18.43 -25.28
CA ALA A 39 -3.67 -17.84 -25.41
C ALA A 39 -4.45 -17.74 -24.09
N GLY A 40 -4.04 -18.48 -23.06
CA GLY A 40 -4.73 -18.51 -21.77
C GLY A 40 -4.42 -17.26 -20.92
N ASN A 41 -5.41 -16.76 -20.22
CA ASN A 41 -5.29 -15.55 -19.41
C ASN A 41 -4.25 -15.66 -18.26
N LEU A 42 -3.85 -16.86 -17.86
CA LEU A 42 -2.87 -17.10 -16.80
C LEU A 42 -1.45 -17.38 -17.31
N VAL A 43 -1.23 -17.36 -18.63
CA VAL A 43 0.10 -17.69 -19.21
C VAL A 43 1.15 -16.65 -18.89
N PHE A 44 0.75 -15.38 -18.84
CA PHE A 44 1.63 -14.26 -18.50
C PHE A 44 1.42 -13.75 -17.08
N THR A 45 1.00 -14.63 -16.18
CA THR A 45 0.70 -14.29 -14.79
C THR A 45 1.69 -14.94 -13.85
N ALA A 46 2.27 -14.17 -12.95
CA ALA A 46 3.09 -14.68 -11.86
C ALA A 46 2.33 -14.56 -10.53
N PHE A 47 2.30 -15.64 -9.73
CA PHE A 47 1.58 -15.71 -8.47
C PHE A 47 2.47 -15.50 -7.23
N SER A 48 3.79 -15.58 -7.40
CA SER A 48 4.75 -15.38 -6.31
C SER A 48 5.29 -13.96 -6.33
N GLY A 49 5.33 -13.29 -5.18
CA GLY A 49 5.89 -11.94 -5.06
C GLY A 49 7.35 -11.85 -5.48
N SER A 50 8.15 -12.90 -5.27
CA SER A 50 9.54 -12.95 -5.74
C SER A 50 9.64 -13.04 -7.26
N HIS A 51 8.74 -13.78 -7.93
CA HIS A 51 8.68 -13.85 -9.39
C HIS A 51 8.25 -12.51 -9.98
N GLN A 52 7.26 -11.88 -9.40
CA GLN A 52 6.77 -10.56 -9.82
C GLN A 52 7.83 -9.47 -9.68
N ASP A 53 8.58 -9.46 -8.57
CA ASP A 53 9.69 -8.52 -8.38
C ASP A 53 10.82 -8.77 -9.37
N ALA A 54 11.12 -10.03 -9.70
CA ALA A 54 12.09 -10.37 -10.73
C ALA A 54 11.65 -9.89 -12.12
N ILE A 55 10.39 -10.12 -12.51
CA ILE A 55 9.82 -9.63 -13.77
C ILE A 55 9.86 -8.10 -13.81
N ARG A 56 9.40 -7.43 -12.75
CA ARG A 56 9.43 -5.96 -12.66
C ARG A 56 10.83 -5.38 -12.85
N LYS A 57 11.84 -5.94 -12.17
CA LYS A 57 13.23 -5.50 -12.30
C LYS A 57 13.76 -5.71 -13.72
N ALA A 58 13.46 -6.85 -14.33
CA ALA A 58 13.88 -7.15 -15.71
C ALA A 58 13.18 -6.22 -16.72
N MET A 59 11.89 -5.97 -16.59
CA MET A 59 11.13 -5.02 -17.44
C MET A 59 11.66 -3.58 -17.31
N LEU A 60 12.05 -3.16 -16.10
CA LEU A 60 12.69 -1.85 -15.89
C LEU A 60 14.05 -1.78 -16.55
N ALA A 61 14.88 -2.82 -16.42
CA ALA A 61 16.20 -2.88 -17.07
C ALA A 61 16.07 -2.85 -18.60
N ARG A 62 15.08 -3.50 -19.17
CA ARG A 62 14.83 -3.51 -20.62
C ARG A 62 14.55 -2.13 -21.21
N LYS A 63 13.96 -1.20 -20.44
CA LYS A 63 13.73 0.19 -20.93
C LYS A 63 15.01 0.91 -21.33
N SER A 64 16.17 0.48 -20.84
CA SER A 64 17.50 1.02 -21.18
C SER A 64 18.26 0.17 -22.21
N MET A 65 17.71 -0.95 -22.65
CA MET A 65 18.35 -1.83 -23.64
C MET A 65 18.02 -1.39 -25.08
N PRO A 66 18.85 -1.77 -26.06
CA PRO A 66 18.53 -1.59 -27.47
C PRO A 66 17.23 -2.30 -27.84
N GLU A 67 16.47 -1.75 -28.79
CA GLU A 67 15.20 -2.30 -29.26
C GLU A 67 15.31 -3.74 -29.80
N ASN A 68 16.46 -4.09 -30.36
CA ASN A 68 16.77 -5.43 -30.88
C ASN A 68 17.41 -6.38 -29.86
N ALA A 69 17.45 -6.04 -28.57
CA ALA A 69 17.95 -6.91 -27.54
C ALA A 69 17.08 -8.17 -27.42
N LEU A 70 17.70 -9.32 -27.26
CA LEU A 70 16.99 -10.58 -27.03
C LEU A 70 16.09 -10.50 -25.80
N TRP A 71 14.95 -11.19 -25.85
CA TRP A 71 14.05 -11.30 -24.72
C TRP A 71 14.66 -12.18 -23.61
N ASP A 72 14.82 -11.64 -22.42
CA ASP A 72 15.47 -12.28 -21.27
C ASP A 72 14.75 -12.05 -19.94
N VAL A 73 13.46 -11.67 -19.99
CA VAL A 73 12.67 -11.45 -18.78
C VAL A 73 12.37 -12.78 -18.10
N PRO A 74 12.77 -12.96 -16.83
CA PRO A 74 12.52 -14.20 -16.09
C PRO A 74 11.03 -14.52 -16.04
N TYR A 75 10.68 -15.82 -16.11
CA TYR A 75 9.31 -16.35 -16.04
C TYR A 75 8.39 -15.97 -17.21
N LEU A 76 8.81 -15.10 -18.11
CA LEU A 76 8.09 -14.76 -19.33
C LEU A 76 8.89 -15.29 -20.55
N HIS A 77 8.44 -16.36 -21.17
CA HIS A 77 9.13 -17.03 -22.26
C HIS A 77 9.12 -16.29 -23.60
N ILE A 78 8.24 -15.31 -23.76
CA ILE A 78 8.17 -14.34 -24.86
C ILE A 78 7.70 -13.00 -24.33
N ASP A 79 7.89 -11.90 -25.11
CA ASP A 79 7.26 -10.64 -24.82
C ASP A 79 5.72 -10.76 -25.03
N PRO A 80 4.90 -10.52 -24.01
CA PRO A 80 3.45 -10.55 -24.17
C PRO A 80 2.94 -9.61 -25.26
N HIS A 81 3.58 -8.46 -25.44
CA HIS A 81 3.20 -7.46 -26.43
C HIS A 81 3.29 -7.99 -27.87
N ASP A 82 4.24 -8.89 -28.16
CA ASP A 82 4.42 -9.49 -29.49
C ASP A 82 3.19 -10.26 -29.97
N ILE A 83 2.31 -10.65 -29.05
CA ILE A 83 1.10 -11.44 -29.34
C ILE A 83 -0.18 -10.76 -28.83
N GLY A 84 -0.11 -9.47 -28.56
CA GLY A 84 -1.27 -8.66 -28.16
C GLY A 84 -1.76 -8.87 -26.74
N PHE A 85 -0.90 -9.40 -25.86
CA PHE A 85 -1.15 -9.47 -24.43
C PHE A 85 -0.33 -8.39 -23.69
N GLU A 86 -0.70 -8.13 -22.46
CA GLU A 86 0.09 -7.37 -21.52
C GLU A 86 0.54 -8.30 -20.38
N TYR A 87 1.64 -7.97 -19.73
CA TYR A 87 1.95 -8.61 -18.47
C TYR A 87 0.96 -8.11 -17.43
N GLU A 88 -0.02 -8.93 -17.14
CA GLU A 88 -0.93 -8.67 -16.02
C GLU A 88 -0.32 -9.31 -14.77
N GLY A 89 0.24 -8.48 -13.91
CA GLY A 89 0.56 -8.89 -12.55
C GLY A 89 -0.73 -9.14 -11.79
N ILE A 90 -1.47 -10.20 -12.13
CA ILE A 90 -2.61 -10.64 -11.31
C ILE A 90 -2.04 -11.18 -10.01
N ILE A 91 -1.96 -10.29 -9.05
CA ILE A 91 -1.49 -10.63 -7.71
C ILE A 91 -2.66 -11.27 -6.98
N ARG A 92 -2.67 -12.59 -6.94
CA ARG A 92 -3.48 -13.34 -6.00
C ARG A 92 -2.64 -13.62 -4.78
N ILE A 93 -3.00 -12.99 -3.69
CA ILE A 93 -2.29 -13.14 -2.43
C ILE A 93 -2.82 -14.36 -1.70
N ASN A 94 -1.97 -15.36 -1.53
CA ASN A 94 -2.24 -16.55 -0.71
C ASN A 94 -1.32 -16.55 0.52
N ASN A 95 -1.51 -17.52 1.42
CA ASN A 95 -0.72 -17.66 2.64
C ASN A 95 0.79 -17.91 2.41
N GLN A 96 1.21 -18.25 1.17
CA GLN A 96 2.59 -18.46 0.76
C GLN A 96 3.21 -17.24 0.07
N SER A 97 2.40 -16.25 -0.32
CA SER A 97 2.86 -15.04 -1.03
C SER A 97 3.75 -14.15 -0.18
N GLY A 98 3.78 -14.38 1.13
CA GLY A 98 4.61 -13.67 2.09
C GLY A 98 4.29 -12.18 2.19
N LYS A 99 5.03 -11.48 3.06
CA LYS A 99 4.88 -10.03 3.27
C LYS A 99 5.13 -9.19 2.02
N GLY A 100 5.96 -9.67 1.10
CA GLY A 100 6.34 -8.93 -0.11
C GLY A 100 5.19 -8.78 -1.10
N GLY A 101 4.32 -9.77 -1.24
CA GLY A 101 3.19 -9.72 -2.17
C GLY A 101 2.15 -8.67 -1.76
N ALA A 102 1.75 -8.67 -0.48
CA ALA A 102 0.78 -7.69 0.04
C ALA A 102 1.29 -6.24 -0.07
N VAL A 103 2.54 -6.00 0.31
CA VAL A 103 3.18 -4.69 0.20
C VAL A 103 3.26 -4.22 -1.25
N TYR A 104 3.64 -5.11 -2.17
CA TYR A 104 3.69 -4.80 -3.59
C TYR A 104 2.32 -4.38 -4.15
N VAL A 105 1.23 -5.08 -3.79
CA VAL A 105 -0.14 -4.70 -4.17
C VAL A 105 -0.49 -3.31 -3.65
N LEU A 106 -0.23 -3.05 -2.38
CA LEU A 106 -0.52 -1.76 -1.77
C LEU A 106 0.26 -0.62 -2.44
N GLU A 107 1.51 -0.87 -2.83
CA GLU A 107 2.35 0.11 -3.50
C GLU A 107 1.93 0.35 -4.95
N THR A 108 1.75 -0.73 -5.75
CA THR A 108 1.48 -0.61 -7.19
C THR A 108 0.06 -0.22 -7.53
N ASP A 109 -0.92 -0.81 -6.85
CA ASP A 109 -2.32 -0.62 -7.22
C ASP A 109 -2.95 0.57 -6.48
N TYR A 110 -2.45 0.89 -5.28
CA TYR A 110 -3.02 1.93 -4.40
C TYR A 110 -2.06 3.07 -4.04
N GLY A 111 -0.79 2.98 -4.47
CA GLY A 111 0.22 3.99 -4.18
C GLY A 111 0.61 4.07 -2.70
N ILE A 112 0.38 3.02 -1.91
CA ILE A 112 0.66 2.96 -0.47
C ILE A 112 2.06 2.43 -0.23
N SER A 113 3.04 3.32 -0.08
CA SER A 113 4.45 3.00 0.21
C SER A 113 4.69 2.87 1.70
N ALA A 114 4.32 1.74 2.29
CA ALA A 114 4.52 1.49 3.71
C ALA A 114 6.00 1.36 4.09
N PRO A 115 6.43 1.86 5.27
CA PRO A 115 7.81 1.73 5.74
C PRO A 115 8.22 0.26 5.89
N LYS A 116 9.48 -0.07 5.62
CA LYS A 116 10.01 -1.45 5.70
C LYS A 116 9.74 -2.14 7.04
N LYS A 117 9.78 -1.39 8.13
CA LYS A 117 9.48 -1.90 9.48
C LYS A 117 8.02 -2.34 9.64
N MET A 118 7.10 -1.77 8.87
CA MET A 118 5.67 -2.13 8.89
C MET A 118 5.36 -3.37 8.02
N HIS A 119 6.25 -3.75 7.08
CA HIS A 119 6.00 -4.87 6.15
C HIS A 119 5.70 -6.20 6.85
N GLY A 120 6.32 -6.45 8.01
CA GLY A 120 6.05 -7.66 8.81
C GLY A 120 4.61 -7.74 9.28
N VAL A 121 4.13 -6.63 9.85
CA VAL A 121 2.77 -6.51 10.41
C VAL A 121 1.71 -6.61 9.31
N ILE A 122 1.96 -6.00 8.14
CA ILE A 122 1.10 -6.13 6.96
C ILE A 122 1.03 -7.61 6.52
N GLY A 123 2.18 -8.28 6.44
CA GLY A 123 2.23 -9.68 6.06
C GLY A 123 1.46 -10.61 7.01
N GLU A 124 1.54 -10.36 8.31
CA GLU A 124 0.77 -11.10 9.34
C GLU A 124 -0.73 -10.90 9.19
N LEU A 125 -1.20 -9.65 9.02
CA LEU A 125 -2.60 -9.34 8.78
C LEU A 125 -3.16 -10.10 7.57
N ILE A 126 -2.44 -10.04 6.45
CA ILE A 126 -2.90 -10.68 5.21
C ILE A 126 -2.87 -12.20 5.31
N LYS A 127 -1.87 -12.76 5.98
CA LYS A 127 -1.81 -14.20 6.28
C LYS A 127 -2.99 -14.65 7.14
N GLU A 128 -3.34 -13.89 8.17
CA GLU A 128 -4.49 -14.17 9.03
C GLU A 128 -5.81 -14.13 8.25
N LYS A 129 -6.04 -13.08 7.44
CA LYS A 129 -7.24 -12.95 6.60
C LYS A 129 -7.34 -14.10 5.58
N THR A 130 -6.22 -14.46 4.93
CA THR A 130 -6.17 -15.59 3.97
C THR A 130 -6.49 -16.92 4.64
N ASN A 131 -5.96 -17.16 5.84
CA ASN A 131 -6.24 -18.38 6.59
C ASN A 131 -7.69 -18.45 7.06
N THR A 132 -8.26 -17.33 7.50
CA THR A 132 -9.65 -17.25 7.96
C THR A 132 -10.64 -17.48 6.80
N LEU A 133 -10.38 -16.86 5.65
CA LEU A 133 -11.25 -16.96 4.49
C LEU A 133 -11.00 -18.23 3.65
N GLN A 134 -9.91 -18.96 3.88
CA GLN A 134 -9.50 -20.16 3.14
C GLN A 134 -9.46 -19.94 1.63
N LYS A 135 -9.11 -18.72 1.18
CA LYS A 135 -9.04 -18.35 -0.25
C LYS A 135 -7.89 -17.39 -0.50
N GLU A 136 -7.53 -17.23 -1.77
CA GLU A 136 -6.65 -16.16 -2.24
C GLU A 136 -7.38 -14.82 -2.18
N LEU A 137 -6.65 -13.75 -1.81
CA LEU A 137 -7.19 -12.40 -1.76
C LEU A 137 -6.89 -11.66 -3.07
N THR A 138 -7.87 -10.92 -3.55
CA THR A 138 -7.72 -9.95 -4.64
C THR A 138 -6.99 -8.69 -4.13
N SER A 139 -6.48 -7.85 -5.04
CA SER A 139 -5.88 -6.55 -4.69
C SER A 139 -6.82 -5.70 -3.83
N GLN A 140 -8.11 -5.68 -4.17
CA GLN A 140 -9.12 -4.93 -3.41
C GLN A 140 -9.28 -5.46 -1.99
N GLU A 141 -9.36 -6.77 -1.80
CA GLU A 141 -9.48 -7.39 -0.48
C GLU A 141 -8.24 -7.19 0.39
N VAL A 142 -7.04 -7.11 -0.22
CA VAL A 142 -5.80 -6.72 0.47
C VAL A 142 -5.89 -5.29 0.96
N TYR A 143 -6.29 -4.36 0.09
CA TYR A 143 -6.48 -2.95 0.46
C TYR A 143 -7.54 -2.78 1.55
N ASP A 144 -8.69 -3.44 1.42
CA ASP A 144 -9.79 -3.34 2.39
C ASP A 144 -9.35 -3.86 3.76
N ALA A 145 -8.64 -4.99 3.83
CA ALA A 145 -8.09 -5.51 5.07
C ALA A 145 -7.06 -4.55 5.70
N PHE A 146 -6.19 -3.97 4.89
CA PHE A 146 -5.23 -2.96 5.34
C PHE A 146 -5.92 -1.69 5.82
N ALA A 147 -6.90 -1.19 5.08
CA ALA A 147 -7.64 0.02 5.42
C ALA A 147 -8.47 -0.16 6.71
N GLU A 148 -9.18 -1.28 6.83
CA GLU A 148 -9.96 -1.63 8.03
C GLU A 148 -9.07 -1.65 9.29
N LYS A 149 -7.88 -2.24 9.19
CA LYS A 149 -6.99 -2.43 10.35
C LYS A 149 -6.23 -1.16 10.71
N PHE A 150 -5.73 -0.40 9.71
CA PHE A 150 -4.72 0.62 9.95
C PHE A 150 -5.17 2.05 9.65
N ILE A 151 -6.08 2.26 8.67
CA ILE A 151 -6.36 3.61 8.19
C ILE A 151 -7.48 4.29 8.98
N ASN A 152 -7.17 5.43 9.61
CA ASN A 152 -8.16 6.33 10.22
C ASN A 152 -9.11 5.62 11.19
N THR A 153 -8.61 4.70 12.01
CA THR A 153 -9.43 4.03 13.04
C THR A 153 -9.94 5.03 14.06
N LYS A 154 -11.15 4.82 14.63
CA LYS A 154 -11.83 5.81 15.45
C LYS A 154 -12.22 5.34 16.85
N TRP A 155 -11.82 4.16 17.25
CA TRP A 155 -12.17 3.59 18.56
C TRP A 155 -10.98 2.87 19.17
N PRO A 156 -10.70 3.06 20.47
CA PRO A 156 -11.42 3.83 21.49
C PRO A 156 -11.19 5.35 21.46
N LEU A 157 -10.16 5.85 20.74
CA LEU A 157 -9.85 7.28 20.62
C LEU A 157 -10.41 7.87 19.32
N ASN A 158 -11.07 9.00 19.39
CA ASN A 158 -11.50 9.78 18.25
C ASN A 158 -11.21 11.28 18.46
N VAL A 159 -10.82 11.99 17.39
CA VAL A 159 -10.62 13.45 17.42
C VAL A 159 -11.88 14.13 16.90
N LEU A 160 -12.53 14.93 17.72
CA LEU A 160 -13.75 15.66 17.39
C LEU A 160 -13.43 17.02 16.77
N GLU A 161 -12.51 17.76 17.41
CA GLU A 161 -12.08 19.09 16.99
C GLU A 161 -10.58 19.24 17.18
N ILE A 162 -9.91 19.98 16.31
CA ILE A 162 -8.49 20.32 16.44
C ILE A 162 -8.23 21.71 15.89
N THR A 163 -7.47 22.49 16.65
CA THR A 163 -6.98 23.80 16.28
C THR A 163 -5.46 23.85 16.53
N GLN A 164 -4.72 24.32 15.54
CA GLN A 164 -3.27 24.47 15.64
C GLN A 164 -2.86 25.84 15.09
N ARG A 165 -1.91 26.50 15.74
CA ARG A 165 -1.34 27.76 15.28
C ARG A 165 0.16 27.78 15.49
N HIS A 166 0.88 28.37 14.57
CA HIS A 166 2.29 28.67 14.75
C HIS A 166 2.45 29.82 15.73
N ILE A 167 3.40 29.67 16.63
CA ILE A 167 3.83 30.74 17.55
C ILE A 167 5.17 31.22 17.00
N GLU A 168 5.22 32.47 16.53
CA GLU A 168 6.48 33.11 16.14
C GLU A 168 7.23 33.49 17.43
N GLY A 169 8.46 32.99 17.56
CA GLY A 169 9.38 33.46 18.61
C GLY A 169 9.76 34.92 18.38
N GLU A 170 10.13 35.66 19.45
CA GLU A 170 10.62 37.02 19.34
C GLU A 170 11.84 37.10 18.41
N ARG A 171 11.88 38.13 17.55
CA ARG A 171 12.99 38.38 16.63
C ARG A 171 14.33 38.45 17.42
N GLY A 172 15.16 37.45 17.22
CA GLY A 172 16.50 37.38 17.81
C GLY A 172 16.73 36.26 18.83
N SER A 173 15.69 35.45 19.13
CA SER A 173 15.88 34.23 19.90
C SER A 173 16.09 33.04 18.92
N ASN A 174 17.03 32.13 19.22
CA ASN A 174 17.20 30.84 18.57
C ASN A 174 16.03 29.88 18.90
N VAL A 175 14.82 30.40 19.10
CA VAL A 175 13.63 29.57 19.39
C VAL A 175 13.12 29.03 18.07
N SER A 176 13.24 27.73 17.89
CA SER A 176 12.58 26.97 16.85
C SER A 176 11.08 27.32 16.83
N GLU A 177 10.51 27.41 15.62
CA GLU A 177 9.07 27.59 15.42
C GLU A 177 8.30 26.61 16.30
N LEU A 178 7.48 27.11 17.20
CA LEU A 178 6.63 26.31 18.08
C LEU A 178 5.20 26.28 17.51
N VAL A 179 4.58 25.12 17.56
CA VAL A 179 3.15 24.94 17.26
C VAL A 179 2.40 24.74 18.57
N ALA A 180 1.44 25.64 18.86
CA ALA A 180 0.46 25.40 19.91
C ALA A 180 -0.75 24.71 19.30
N GLY A 181 -1.16 23.61 19.92
CA GLY A 181 -2.32 22.83 19.52
C GLY A 181 -3.31 22.67 20.66
N SER A 182 -4.61 22.71 20.33
CA SER A 182 -5.70 22.30 21.22
C SER A 182 -6.63 21.38 20.45
N ALA A 183 -7.19 20.39 21.14
CA ALA A 183 -8.16 19.48 20.54
C ALA A 183 -9.24 19.06 21.56
N VAL A 184 -10.41 18.67 21.04
CA VAL A 184 -11.41 17.92 21.78
C VAL A 184 -11.33 16.49 21.29
N VAL A 185 -11.00 15.57 22.17
CA VAL A 185 -10.91 14.14 21.88
C VAL A 185 -11.95 13.38 22.67
N GLU A 186 -12.38 12.25 22.14
CA GLU A 186 -13.25 11.31 22.81
C GLU A 186 -12.49 10.00 23.05
N TRP A 187 -12.45 9.57 24.30
CA TRP A 187 -11.89 8.29 24.73
C TRP A 187 -12.97 7.46 25.39
N GLU A 188 -13.30 6.30 24.82
CA GLU A 188 -14.36 5.40 25.32
C GLU A 188 -15.67 6.13 25.64
N GLY A 189 -16.08 7.08 24.77
CA GLY A 189 -17.30 7.87 24.95
C GLY A 189 -17.18 9.08 25.88
N LYS A 190 -16.03 9.29 26.55
CA LYS A 190 -15.78 10.49 27.38
C LYS A 190 -14.98 11.53 26.61
N LYS A 191 -15.40 12.77 26.70
CA LYS A 191 -14.72 13.91 26.05
C LYS A 191 -13.65 14.49 26.95
N TYR A 192 -12.53 14.87 26.35
CA TYR A 192 -11.41 15.53 26.99
C TYR A 192 -10.99 16.72 26.12
N GLU A 193 -10.80 17.87 26.74
CA GLU A 193 -10.15 19.02 26.14
C GLU A 193 -8.65 18.92 26.44
N ILE A 194 -7.84 18.94 25.41
CA ILE A 194 -6.39 18.80 25.50
C ILE A 194 -5.69 19.97 24.83
N ALA A 195 -4.53 20.35 25.35
CA ALA A 195 -3.68 21.37 24.75
C ALA A 195 -2.22 21.02 24.96
N GLY A 196 -1.40 21.32 23.96
CA GLY A 196 0.03 21.05 24.03
C GLY A 196 0.82 21.89 23.03
N ASN A 197 2.11 22.05 23.29
CA ASN A 197 3.05 22.72 22.41
C ASN A 197 4.05 21.69 21.88
N GLY A 198 4.56 21.93 20.68
CA GLY A 198 5.56 21.06 20.07
C GLY A 198 6.28 21.74 18.92
N ASN A 199 7.28 21.07 18.36
CA ASN A 199 8.07 21.57 17.23
C ASN A 199 7.30 21.50 15.87
N GLY A 200 6.10 20.92 15.90
CA GLY A 200 5.22 20.78 14.73
C GLY A 200 3.83 20.30 15.11
N PRO A 201 2.91 20.21 14.14
CA PRO A 201 1.53 19.81 14.37
C PRO A 201 1.38 18.45 15.05
N LEU A 202 2.19 17.46 14.65
CA LEU A 202 2.17 16.11 15.19
C LEU A 202 2.67 16.08 16.63
N ASP A 203 3.79 16.73 16.88
CA ASP A 203 4.44 16.79 18.19
C ASP A 203 3.56 17.52 19.22
N SER A 204 2.97 18.67 18.83
CA SER A 204 2.04 19.41 19.70
C SER A 204 0.82 18.55 20.09
N PHE A 205 0.29 17.76 19.17
CA PHE A 205 -0.85 16.87 19.42
C PHE A 205 -0.46 15.68 20.31
N ALA A 206 0.69 15.06 20.07
CA ALA A 206 1.19 13.96 20.90
C ALA A 206 1.44 14.43 22.34
N ASN A 207 2.09 15.59 22.51
CA ASN A 207 2.31 16.20 23.81
C ASN A 207 1.00 16.55 24.54
N ALA A 208 -0.03 16.99 23.80
CA ALA A 208 -1.35 17.24 24.36
C ALA A 208 -2.03 15.95 24.85
N LEU A 209 -1.92 14.85 24.08
CA LEU A 209 -2.49 13.56 24.45
C LEU A 209 -1.78 12.96 25.68
N ASN A 210 -0.46 13.06 25.78
CA ASN A 210 0.31 12.55 26.91
C ASN A 210 0.05 13.30 28.23
N GLN A 211 -0.64 14.45 28.20
CA GLN A 211 -1.11 15.13 29.41
C GLN A 211 -2.44 14.56 29.95
N THR A 212 -3.10 13.68 29.19
CA THR A 212 -4.28 12.99 29.67
C THR A 212 -3.89 11.88 30.65
N PRO A 213 -4.71 11.58 31.66
CA PRO A 213 -4.42 10.51 32.61
C PRO A 213 -4.53 9.09 32.00
N VAL A 214 -4.90 8.99 30.74
CA VAL A 214 -5.24 7.72 30.07
C VAL A 214 -4.18 7.26 29.09
N LEU A 215 -3.35 8.19 28.58
CA LEU A 215 -2.40 7.92 27.51
C LEU A 215 -1.00 8.33 27.93
N ASP A 216 -0.05 7.44 27.73
CA ASP A 216 1.39 7.69 27.88
C ASP A 216 2.10 6.86 26.80
N PHE A 217 2.68 7.53 25.81
CA PHE A 217 3.30 6.88 24.66
C PHE A 217 4.41 7.72 24.05
N ASP A 218 5.34 7.04 23.39
CA ASP A 218 6.39 7.62 22.56
C ASP A 218 6.12 7.33 21.08
N ILE A 219 6.43 8.29 20.20
CA ILE A 219 6.49 8.06 18.75
C ILE A 219 7.87 7.49 18.43
N LEU A 220 7.89 6.27 17.89
CA LEU A 220 9.12 5.56 17.52
C LEU A 220 9.55 5.80 16.08
N ASP A 221 8.58 5.98 15.18
CA ASP A 221 8.84 6.17 13.75
C ASP A 221 7.72 6.97 13.09
N PHE A 222 8.07 7.79 12.10
CA PHE A 222 7.15 8.62 11.33
C PHE A 222 7.59 8.68 9.88
N HIS A 223 6.67 8.39 8.97
CA HIS A 223 6.84 8.53 7.52
C HIS A 223 5.59 9.12 6.90
N GLU A 224 5.76 9.85 5.82
CA GLU A 224 4.64 10.37 5.04
C GLU A 224 4.98 10.45 3.56
N HIS A 225 3.97 10.34 2.72
CA HIS A 225 4.07 10.59 1.29
C HIS A 225 2.71 10.98 0.71
N SER A 226 2.72 11.46 -0.51
CA SER A 226 1.51 11.86 -1.23
C SER A 226 1.07 10.78 -2.21
N VAL A 227 -0.25 10.58 -2.33
CA VAL A 227 -0.87 9.65 -3.29
C VAL A 227 -1.85 10.40 -4.17
N GLY A 228 -1.78 10.13 -5.48
CA GLY A 228 -2.57 10.82 -6.50
C GLY A 228 -1.82 11.98 -7.15
N SER A 229 -2.50 12.75 -7.97
CA SER A 229 -1.93 13.88 -8.71
C SER A 229 -2.89 15.08 -8.72
N GLY A 230 -2.34 16.28 -8.86
CA GLY A 230 -3.11 17.53 -8.93
C GLY A 230 -3.81 17.88 -7.61
N THR A 231 -4.96 18.53 -7.71
CA THR A 231 -5.75 19.01 -6.54
C THR A 231 -6.41 17.88 -5.73
N GLY A 232 -6.47 16.67 -6.29
CA GLY A 232 -7.00 15.47 -5.62
C GLY A 232 -5.96 14.69 -4.81
N THR A 233 -4.72 15.18 -4.73
CA THR A 233 -3.65 14.53 -3.96
C THR A 233 -4.01 14.37 -2.50
N GLN A 234 -3.78 13.17 -1.96
CA GLN A 234 -3.97 12.88 -0.54
C GLN A 234 -2.63 12.56 0.11
N ALA A 235 -2.44 13.00 1.33
CA ALA A 235 -1.32 12.61 2.18
C ALA A 235 -1.64 11.31 2.90
N ILE A 236 -0.66 10.41 2.96
CA ILE A 236 -0.69 9.23 3.81
C ILE A 236 0.49 9.33 4.78
N ALA A 237 0.20 9.20 6.06
CA ALA A 237 1.17 9.18 7.13
C ALA A 237 1.15 7.84 7.87
N TYR A 238 2.32 7.38 8.30
CA TYR A 238 2.54 6.16 9.06
C TYR A 238 3.22 6.54 10.36
N VAL A 239 2.67 6.12 11.46
CA VAL A 239 3.24 6.36 12.80
C VAL A 239 3.37 5.04 13.54
N GLN A 240 4.55 4.79 14.09
CA GLN A 240 4.75 3.73 15.07
C GLN A 240 4.81 4.35 16.45
N ILE A 241 3.98 3.86 17.36
CA ILE A 241 4.04 4.25 18.77
C ILE A 241 4.46 3.09 19.66
N LYS A 242 4.90 3.44 20.86
CA LYS A 242 5.10 2.50 21.97
C LYS A 242 4.46 3.10 23.21
N LEU A 243 3.57 2.33 23.83
CA LEU A 243 2.98 2.68 25.12
C LEU A 243 3.97 2.43 26.27
N SER A 244 3.77 3.09 27.41
CA SER A 244 4.56 2.90 28.64
C SER A 244 4.52 1.45 29.14
N ASP A 245 3.48 0.69 28.87
CA ASP A 245 3.36 -0.73 29.20
C ASP A 245 4.11 -1.68 28.23
N GLY A 246 4.76 -1.12 27.19
CA GLY A 246 5.57 -1.85 26.23
C GLY A 246 4.85 -2.29 24.96
N ARG A 247 3.53 -2.19 24.86
CA ARG A 247 2.78 -2.45 23.63
C ARG A 247 3.19 -1.46 22.54
N SER A 248 3.25 -1.90 21.31
CA SER A 248 3.63 -1.07 20.17
C SER A 248 2.77 -1.39 18.96
N ALA A 249 2.34 -0.38 18.22
CA ALA A 249 1.56 -0.55 17.00
C ALA A 249 1.92 0.49 15.94
N TRP A 250 1.63 0.13 14.69
CA TRP A 250 1.60 1.04 13.55
C TRP A 250 0.19 1.53 13.33
N GLY A 251 0.02 2.82 13.08
CA GLY A 251 -1.21 3.42 12.58
C GLY A 251 -0.97 4.17 11.27
N VAL A 252 -2.02 4.29 10.47
CA VAL A 252 -1.99 4.99 9.19
C VAL A 252 -3.06 6.06 9.17
N GLY A 253 -2.69 7.26 8.75
CA GLY A 253 -3.61 8.35 8.54
C GLY A 253 -3.66 8.75 7.07
N LYS A 254 -4.86 8.97 6.55
CA LYS A 254 -5.10 9.42 5.17
C LYS A 254 -5.97 10.66 5.17
N SER A 255 -5.50 11.75 4.56
CA SER A 255 -6.21 13.03 4.51
C SER A 255 -5.72 13.89 3.33
N SER A 256 -6.52 14.87 2.90
CA SER A 256 -6.07 15.92 1.98
C SER A 256 -5.10 16.92 2.63
N ASN A 257 -4.96 16.90 3.95
CA ASN A 257 -4.04 17.75 4.71
C ASN A 257 -2.98 16.89 5.42
N VAL A 258 -1.70 17.20 5.21
CA VAL A 258 -0.55 16.46 5.76
C VAL A 258 -0.59 16.38 7.28
N GLY A 259 -0.81 17.50 7.97
CA GLY A 259 -0.89 17.53 9.44
C GLY A 259 -2.03 16.67 9.98
N ARG A 260 -3.18 16.69 9.32
CA ARG A 260 -4.32 15.82 9.69
C ARG A 260 -4.03 14.35 9.43
N ALA A 261 -3.30 14.01 8.36
CA ALA A 261 -2.88 12.64 8.11
C ALA A 261 -1.98 12.12 9.23
N GLY A 262 -0.98 12.91 9.66
CA GLY A 262 -0.11 12.56 10.79
C GLY A 262 -0.90 12.32 12.09
N ILE A 263 -1.80 13.22 12.43
CA ILE A 263 -2.66 13.10 13.63
C ILE A 263 -3.53 11.84 13.56
N ALA A 264 -4.18 11.60 12.42
CA ALA A 264 -4.99 10.40 12.22
C ALA A 264 -4.15 9.11 12.33
N ALA A 265 -2.87 9.15 11.92
CA ALA A 265 -1.95 8.02 12.07
C ALA A 265 -1.64 7.73 13.55
N VAL A 266 -1.38 8.77 14.38
CA VAL A 266 -1.20 8.61 15.84
C VAL A 266 -2.44 8.02 16.47
N VAL A 267 -3.61 8.58 16.17
CA VAL A 267 -4.91 8.07 16.68
C VAL A 267 -5.10 6.60 16.31
N SER A 268 -4.84 6.26 15.05
CA SER A 268 -4.95 4.87 14.58
C SER A 268 -3.98 3.93 15.30
N ALA A 269 -2.74 4.36 15.54
CA ALA A 269 -1.74 3.55 16.27
C ALA A 269 -2.19 3.30 17.72
N ILE A 270 -2.69 4.32 18.41
CA ILE A 270 -3.25 4.21 19.76
C ILE A 270 -4.44 3.23 19.75
N ASN A 271 -5.38 3.41 18.85
CA ASN A 271 -6.58 2.57 18.75
C ASN A 271 -6.21 1.08 18.54
N ILE A 272 -5.21 0.81 17.73
CA ILE A 272 -4.73 -0.56 17.50
C ILE A 272 -4.05 -1.16 18.74
N CYS A 273 -3.39 -0.37 19.57
CA CYS A 273 -2.84 -0.85 20.84
C CYS A 273 -3.94 -1.25 21.85
N TYR A 274 -5.14 -0.70 21.72
CA TYR A 274 -6.26 -0.93 22.65
C TYR A 274 -7.42 -1.75 22.04
N SER A 275 -7.26 -2.26 20.80
CA SER A 275 -8.26 -3.10 20.09
C SER A 275 -8.16 -4.60 20.39
#